data_9731a673b69ea9d0afdf5e9fac1587df
#
_entry.id   9731a673b69ea9d0afdf5e9fac1587df
#
_cell.length_a   1.000
_cell.length_b   1.000
_cell.length_c   1.000
_cell.angle_alpha   90.00
_cell.angle_beta   90.00
_cell.angle_gamma   90.00
#
_symmetry.space_group_name_H-M   'P 1'
#
loop_
_entity.id
_entity.type
_entity.pdbx_description
1 polymer ?
#
loop_
_entity_poly.entity_id
_entity_poly.type
_entity_poly.pdbx_seq_one_letter_code
_entity_poly.pdbx_strand_id
1 'polypeptide(L)'
;MIDLNNLDLATAGDSGFDLQLLHPVDKSELEGMKIRIRGDKSKTVAAFDRKRINELQQKERVLKGKNKELTFTTDELEKMAVEAAAVRVISWQGISEGGMVLDCTPENITHVMTKYSWMRDQVREASEELENFRPD
;
A
#
# COMPACT_ATOMS: atom_id res chain seq x y z
N MET A 1 2.40 -35.41 -2.92
CA MET A 1 1.86 -34.36 -3.82
C MET A 1 1.84 -33.04 -3.10
N ILE A 2 1.95 -31.99 -3.87
CA ILE A 2 1.86 -30.62 -3.34
C ILE A 2 0.44 -30.10 -3.57
N ASP A 3 -0.19 -29.60 -2.52
CA ASP A 3 -1.50 -28.97 -2.61
C ASP A 3 -1.33 -27.49 -2.92
N LEU A 4 -1.88 -27.03 -4.04
CA LEU A 4 -1.77 -25.64 -4.48
C LEU A 4 -2.43 -24.65 -3.51
N ASN A 5 -3.37 -25.09 -2.69
CA ASN A 5 -3.96 -24.24 -1.65
C ASN A 5 -2.92 -23.73 -0.65
N ASN A 6 -1.85 -24.50 -0.44
CA ASN A 6 -0.76 -24.11 0.45
C ASN A 6 0.19 -23.08 -0.20
N LEU A 7 -0.05 -22.76 -1.46
CA LEU A 7 0.74 -21.79 -2.23
C LEU A 7 -0.10 -20.62 -2.72
N ASP A 8 -1.27 -20.40 -2.11
CA ASP A 8 -2.20 -19.35 -2.51
C ASP A 8 -1.80 -17.99 -1.88
N LEU A 9 -0.95 -17.27 -2.58
CA LEU A 9 -0.48 -15.96 -2.16
C LEU A 9 -1.56 -14.88 -2.18
N ALA A 10 -2.57 -15.04 -3.03
CA ALA A 10 -3.66 -14.07 -3.13
C ALA A 10 -4.51 -14.06 -1.85
N THR A 11 -4.91 -15.23 -1.39
CA THR A 11 -5.69 -15.37 -0.16
C THR A 11 -4.87 -14.94 1.07
N ALA A 12 -3.62 -15.39 1.16
CA ALA A 12 -2.72 -14.99 2.24
C ALA A 12 -2.49 -13.48 2.23
N GLY A 13 -2.33 -12.88 1.04
CA GLY A 13 -2.16 -11.44 0.88
C GLY A 13 -3.36 -10.65 1.35
N ASP A 14 -4.59 -11.11 1.08
CA ASP A 14 -5.81 -10.45 1.57
C ASP A 14 -6.03 -10.65 3.07
N SER A 15 -5.56 -11.76 3.65
CA SER A 15 -5.60 -11.98 5.10
C SER A 15 -4.73 -10.97 5.84
N GLY A 16 -3.62 -10.60 5.24
CA GLY A 16 -2.78 -9.52 5.74
C GLY A 16 -1.64 -9.97 6.64
N PHE A 17 -0.80 -9.00 6.96
CA PHE A 17 0.38 -9.15 7.81
C PHE A 17 0.46 -7.95 8.77
N ASP A 18 0.75 -8.21 10.04
CA ASP A 18 0.92 -7.16 11.04
C ASP A 18 2.34 -6.61 10.98
N LEU A 19 2.48 -5.44 10.37
CA LEU A 19 3.77 -4.78 10.21
C LEU A 19 4.10 -3.98 11.48
N GLN A 20 5.22 -4.31 12.13
CA GLN A 20 5.80 -3.50 13.19
C GLN A 20 6.55 -2.34 12.55
N LEU A 21 6.11 -1.11 12.82
CA LEU A 21 6.77 0.07 12.27
C LEU A 21 8.10 0.34 12.97
N LEU A 22 9.06 0.82 12.19
CA LEU A 22 10.41 1.14 12.66
C LEU A 22 10.64 2.65 12.57
N HIS A 23 11.41 3.16 13.53
CA HIS A 23 11.81 4.56 13.54
C HIS A 23 12.52 4.92 12.23
N PRO A 24 12.17 6.05 11.59
CA PRO A 24 12.69 6.37 10.25
C PRO A 24 14.20 6.62 10.21
N VAL A 25 14.83 6.96 11.34
CA VAL A 25 16.25 7.28 11.37
C VAL A 25 17.07 6.11 11.91
N ASP A 26 16.79 5.68 13.15
CA ASP A 26 17.62 4.66 13.82
C ASP A 26 17.15 3.22 13.63
N LYS A 27 15.96 3.03 13.01
CA LYS A 27 15.38 1.71 12.71
C LYS A 27 15.00 0.89 13.95
N SER A 28 14.89 1.53 15.12
CA SER A 28 14.37 0.87 16.31
C SER A 28 12.87 0.63 16.17
N GLU A 29 12.36 -0.41 16.85
CA GLU A 29 10.94 -0.69 16.84
C GLU A 29 10.14 0.39 17.54
N LEU A 30 9.09 0.88 16.89
CA LEU A 30 8.13 1.78 17.49
C LEU A 30 7.06 0.93 18.18
N GLU A 31 7.34 0.52 19.42
CA GLU A 31 6.52 -0.43 20.16
C GLU A 31 5.04 -0.02 20.20
N GLY A 32 4.16 -0.99 19.93
CA GLY A 32 2.72 -0.77 19.93
C GLY A 32 2.17 -0.13 18.66
N MET A 33 3.05 0.32 17.76
CA MET A 33 2.64 0.98 16.52
C MET A 33 2.70 -0.03 15.38
N LYS A 34 1.55 -0.59 15.05
CA LYS A 34 1.43 -1.66 14.04
C LYS A 34 0.40 -1.32 13.00
N ILE A 35 0.68 -1.69 11.76
CA ILE A 35 -0.25 -1.58 10.65
C ILE A 35 -0.45 -2.98 10.06
N ARG A 36 -1.72 -3.40 9.95
CA ARG A 36 -2.03 -4.62 9.23
C ARG A 36 -2.17 -4.28 7.76
N ILE A 37 -1.38 -4.94 6.92
CA ILE A 37 -1.27 -4.62 5.51
C ILE A 37 -1.60 -5.82 4.63
N ARG A 38 -2.06 -5.53 3.40
CA ARG A 38 -2.26 -6.53 2.35
C ARG A 38 -0.95 -6.79 1.62
N GLY A 39 -0.78 -8.01 1.14
CA GLY A 39 0.33 -8.36 0.29
C GLY A 39 0.14 -7.85 -1.14
N ASP A 40 1.25 -7.63 -1.82
CA ASP A 40 1.28 -7.17 -3.22
C ASP A 40 0.54 -8.16 -4.17
N LYS A 41 0.45 -9.43 -3.80
CA LYS A 41 -0.24 -10.47 -4.58
C LYS A 41 -1.71 -10.66 -4.18
N SER A 42 -2.23 -9.87 -3.23
CA SER A 42 -3.63 -9.95 -2.82
C SER A 42 -4.57 -9.61 -3.98
N LYS A 43 -5.79 -10.15 -3.91
CA LYS A 43 -6.82 -9.84 -4.92
C LYS A 43 -7.18 -8.34 -4.90
N THR A 44 -7.22 -7.75 -3.71
CA THR A 44 -7.57 -6.33 -3.55
C THR A 44 -6.53 -5.43 -4.22
N VAL A 45 -5.24 -5.68 -3.97
CA VAL A 45 -4.16 -4.89 -4.60
C VAL A 45 -4.12 -5.14 -6.12
N ALA A 46 -4.26 -6.40 -6.54
CA ALA A 46 -4.28 -6.73 -7.97
C ALA A 46 -5.43 -6.02 -8.71
N ALA A 47 -6.61 -5.96 -8.11
CA ALA A 47 -7.75 -5.25 -8.69
C ALA A 47 -7.50 -3.74 -8.78
N PHE A 48 -6.91 -3.15 -7.75
CA PHE A 48 -6.50 -1.76 -7.75
C PHE A 48 -5.50 -1.46 -8.88
N ASP A 49 -4.46 -2.28 -9.00
CA ASP A 49 -3.43 -2.11 -10.03
C ASP A 49 -4.02 -2.24 -11.43
N ARG A 50 -4.89 -3.22 -11.65
CA ARG A 50 -5.54 -3.42 -12.94
C ARG A 50 -6.38 -2.21 -13.34
N LYS A 51 -7.16 -1.68 -12.40
CA LYS A 51 -7.99 -0.49 -12.65
C LYS A 51 -7.11 0.70 -13.01
N ARG A 52 -6.03 0.92 -12.27
CA ARG A 52 -5.10 2.03 -12.53
C ARG A 52 -4.44 1.91 -13.91
N ILE A 53 -3.95 0.72 -14.24
CA ILE A 53 -3.32 0.46 -15.54
C ILE A 53 -4.32 0.76 -16.67
N ASN A 54 -5.57 0.28 -16.54
CA ASN A 54 -6.60 0.53 -17.54
C ASN A 54 -6.89 2.03 -17.70
N GLU A 55 -6.98 2.77 -16.61
CA GLU A 55 -7.19 4.22 -16.63
C GLU A 55 -6.03 4.96 -17.32
N LEU A 56 -4.80 4.57 -17.01
CA LEU A 56 -3.61 5.17 -17.63
C LEU A 56 -3.53 4.87 -19.12
N GLN A 57 -3.83 3.64 -19.52
CA GLN A 57 -3.86 3.26 -20.92
C GLN A 57 -4.92 4.05 -21.69
N GLN A 58 -6.09 4.28 -21.09
CA GLN A 58 -7.14 5.06 -21.71
C GLN A 58 -6.72 6.52 -21.90
N LYS A 59 -6.11 7.12 -20.89
CA LYS A 59 -5.56 8.49 -20.99
C LYS A 59 -4.50 8.58 -22.07
N GLU A 60 -3.63 7.59 -22.16
CA GLU A 60 -2.58 7.54 -23.18
C GLU A 60 -3.16 7.49 -24.59
N ARG A 61 -4.19 6.68 -24.82
CA ARG A 61 -4.88 6.62 -26.13
C ARG A 61 -5.47 7.95 -26.54
N VAL A 62 -6.16 8.63 -25.59
CA VAL A 62 -6.75 9.94 -25.85
C VAL A 62 -5.67 10.95 -26.23
N LEU A 63 -4.56 10.96 -25.50
CA LEU A 63 -3.45 11.88 -25.77
C LEU A 63 -2.75 11.59 -27.09
N LYS A 64 -2.55 10.31 -27.44
CA LYS A 64 -1.98 9.91 -28.74
C LYS A 64 -2.83 10.42 -29.89
N GLY A 65 -4.14 10.38 -29.80
CA GLY A 65 -5.04 10.92 -30.80
C GLY A 65 -4.90 12.42 -31.02
N LYS A 66 -4.30 13.11 -30.05
CA LYS A 66 -4.02 14.56 -30.09
C LYS A 66 -2.53 14.88 -30.28
N ASN A 67 -1.71 13.88 -30.60
CA ASN A 67 -0.26 14.00 -30.72
C ASN A 67 0.41 14.51 -29.45
N LYS A 68 -0.09 14.08 -28.27
CA LYS A 68 0.44 14.44 -26.96
C LYS A 68 0.92 13.19 -26.22
N GLU A 69 1.92 13.37 -25.36
CA GLU A 69 2.43 12.31 -24.48
C GLU A 69 1.83 12.42 -23.10
N LEU A 70 1.64 11.25 -22.45
CA LEU A 70 1.21 11.19 -21.05
C LEU A 70 2.41 11.53 -20.17
N THR A 71 2.28 12.60 -19.39
CA THR A 71 3.27 13.03 -18.42
C THR A 71 2.60 13.28 -17.08
N PHE A 72 3.38 13.22 -15.99
CA PHE A 72 2.89 13.44 -14.65
C PHE A 72 3.73 14.49 -13.94
N THR A 73 3.06 15.35 -13.19
CA THR A 73 3.75 16.26 -12.26
C THR A 73 4.24 15.47 -11.05
N THR A 74 5.17 16.06 -10.28
CA THR A 74 5.65 15.46 -9.03
C THR A 74 4.49 15.23 -8.06
N ASP A 75 3.55 16.19 -7.96
CA ASP A 75 2.39 16.06 -7.08
C ASP A 75 1.47 14.92 -7.50
N GLU A 76 1.27 14.75 -8.80
CA GLU A 76 0.47 13.63 -9.32
C GLU A 76 1.11 12.28 -9.02
N LEU A 77 2.44 12.17 -9.17
CA LEU A 77 3.18 10.95 -8.83
C LEU A 77 3.09 10.63 -7.35
N GLU A 78 3.20 11.65 -6.49
CA GLU A 78 3.06 11.46 -5.05
C GLU A 78 1.66 10.98 -4.68
N LYS A 79 0.63 11.58 -5.25
CA LYS A 79 -0.76 11.17 -5.04
C LYS A 79 -0.96 9.70 -5.44
N MET A 80 -0.41 9.29 -6.58
CA MET A 80 -0.47 7.90 -7.03
C MET A 80 0.21 6.95 -6.03
N ALA A 81 1.37 7.35 -5.50
CA ALA A 81 2.08 6.55 -4.50
C ALA A 81 1.30 6.43 -3.19
N VAL A 82 0.66 7.51 -2.75
CA VAL A 82 -0.20 7.52 -1.56
C VAL A 82 -1.39 6.56 -1.74
N GLU A 83 -2.06 6.63 -2.87
CA GLU A 83 -3.19 5.75 -3.17
C GLU A 83 -2.77 4.28 -3.22
N ALA A 84 -1.61 3.99 -3.80
CA ALA A 84 -1.07 2.63 -3.86
C ALA A 84 -0.73 2.09 -2.47
N ALA A 85 -0.21 2.92 -1.57
CA ALA A 85 0.05 2.53 -0.19
C ALA A 85 -1.25 2.36 0.59
N ALA A 86 -2.20 3.28 0.41
CA ALA A 86 -3.47 3.26 1.12
C ALA A 86 -4.29 1.99 0.86
N VAL A 87 -4.30 1.48 -0.36
CA VAL A 87 -5.02 0.24 -0.70
C VAL A 87 -4.46 -0.96 0.05
N ARG A 88 -3.21 -0.90 0.46
CA ARG A 88 -2.55 -1.98 1.21
C ARG A 88 -2.89 -1.96 2.70
N VAL A 89 -3.40 -0.87 3.23
CA VAL A 89 -3.71 -0.76 4.66
C VAL A 89 -5.07 -1.38 4.97
N ILE A 90 -5.10 -2.35 5.90
CA ILE A 90 -6.34 -2.97 6.38
C ILE A 90 -6.80 -2.28 7.65
N SER A 91 -5.89 -2.15 8.63
CA SER A 91 -6.17 -1.56 9.94
C SER A 91 -4.87 -1.14 10.59
N TRP A 92 -4.93 -0.39 11.66
CA TRP A 92 -3.74 -0.06 12.46
C TRP A 92 -4.09 0.13 13.91
N GLN A 93 -3.05 0.20 14.73
CA GLN A 93 -3.17 0.53 16.15
C GLN A 93 -1.94 1.29 16.62
N GLY A 94 -2.11 2.05 17.69
CA GLY A 94 -1.01 2.76 18.33
C GLY A 94 -0.52 3.98 17.56
N ILE A 95 -1.36 4.58 16.71
CA ILE A 95 -0.99 5.76 15.95
C ILE A 95 -1.72 6.99 16.52
N SER A 96 -0.94 8.01 16.85
CA SER A 96 -1.46 9.28 17.30
C SER A 96 -0.67 10.43 16.67
N GLU A 97 -1.28 11.60 16.64
CA GLU A 97 -0.65 12.82 16.13
C GLU A 97 -1.13 14.00 16.97
N GLY A 98 -0.18 14.80 17.47
CA GLY A 98 -0.52 15.95 18.29
C GLY A 98 -1.27 15.59 19.56
N GLY A 99 -1.00 14.42 20.15
CA GLY A 99 -1.68 13.93 21.36
C GLY A 99 -3.05 13.32 21.13
N MET A 100 -3.50 13.24 19.89
CA MET A 100 -4.81 12.65 19.54
C MET A 100 -4.62 11.33 18.81
N VAL A 101 -5.36 10.31 19.24
CA VAL A 101 -5.37 9.00 18.60
C VAL A 101 -6.00 9.14 17.22
N LEU A 102 -5.33 8.58 16.20
CA LEU A 102 -5.86 8.53 14.84
C LEU A 102 -6.51 7.17 14.59
N ASP A 103 -7.80 7.17 14.37
CA ASP A 103 -8.52 5.97 13.96
C ASP A 103 -8.17 5.63 12.50
N CYS A 104 -8.21 4.35 12.17
CA CYS A 104 -7.89 3.88 10.81
C CYS A 104 -9.09 4.10 9.89
N THR A 105 -9.25 5.32 9.41
CA THR A 105 -10.28 5.71 8.45
C THR A 105 -9.63 6.03 7.10
N PRO A 106 -10.38 6.00 5.99
CA PRO A 106 -9.82 6.37 4.68
C PRO A 106 -9.15 7.74 4.69
N GLU A 107 -9.74 8.73 5.36
CA GLU A 107 -9.19 10.09 5.46
C GLU A 107 -7.86 10.09 6.22
N ASN A 108 -7.80 9.39 7.35
CA ASN A 108 -6.58 9.33 8.17
C ASN A 108 -5.49 8.52 7.48
N ILE A 109 -5.86 7.45 6.78
CA ILE A 109 -4.88 6.67 5.98
C ILE A 109 -4.23 7.57 4.94
N THR A 110 -5.03 8.31 4.18
CA THR A 110 -4.52 9.23 3.16
C THR A 110 -3.64 10.31 3.78
N HIS A 111 -4.07 10.89 4.89
CA HIS A 111 -3.29 11.91 5.61
C HIS A 111 -1.92 11.39 6.06
N VAL A 112 -1.91 10.23 6.71
CA VAL A 112 -0.67 9.62 7.24
C VAL A 112 0.26 9.21 6.11
N MET A 113 -0.25 8.57 5.07
CA MET A 113 0.56 8.14 3.93
C MET A 113 1.09 9.31 3.12
N THR A 114 0.41 10.46 3.14
CA THR A 114 0.88 11.68 2.47
C THR A 114 1.97 12.37 3.28
N LYS A 115 1.69 12.61 4.57
CA LYS A 115 2.59 13.40 5.43
C LYS A 115 3.85 12.64 5.85
N TYR A 116 3.73 11.33 6.08
CA TYR A 116 4.81 10.49 6.59
C TYR A 116 5.29 9.51 5.52
N SER A 117 6.07 10.01 4.58
CA SER A 117 6.58 9.21 3.46
C SER A 117 7.35 7.96 3.91
N TRP A 118 8.03 8.03 5.04
CA TRP A 118 8.77 6.89 5.60
C TRP A 118 7.84 5.73 5.98
N MET A 119 6.63 6.02 6.47
CA MET A 119 5.62 5.00 6.75
C MET A 119 5.11 4.36 5.47
N ARG A 120 4.86 5.19 4.47
CA ARG A 120 4.45 4.74 3.14
C ARG A 120 5.48 3.77 2.55
N ASP A 121 6.77 4.10 2.67
CA ASP A 121 7.86 3.26 2.20
C ASP A 121 7.89 1.91 2.92
N GLN A 122 7.73 1.90 4.24
CA GLN A 122 7.72 0.66 5.01
C GLN A 122 6.52 -0.22 4.66
N VAL A 123 5.35 0.37 4.45
CA VAL A 123 4.15 -0.36 4.02
C VAL A 123 4.39 -1.00 2.65
N ARG A 124 4.93 -0.25 1.70
CA ARG A 124 5.21 -0.75 0.36
C ARG A 124 6.22 -1.90 0.39
N GLU A 125 7.34 -1.70 1.06
CA GLU A 125 8.41 -2.70 1.14
C GLU A 125 7.91 -3.99 1.79
N ALA A 126 7.18 -3.89 2.89
CA ALA A 126 6.64 -5.06 3.57
C ALA A 126 5.56 -5.77 2.74
N SER A 127 4.77 -5.03 1.97
CA SER A 127 3.75 -5.58 1.08
C SER A 127 4.37 -6.38 -0.08
N GLU A 128 5.54 -5.97 -0.55
CA GLU A 128 6.28 -6.65 -1.63
C GLU A 128 7.03 -7.90 -1.15
N GLU A 129 7.25 -8.04 0.16
CA GLU A 129 7.99 -9.17 0.72
C GLU A 129 7.08 -10.38 0.86
N LEU A 130 7.24 -11.35 -0.03
CA LEU A 130 6.37 -12.54 -0.08
C LEU A 130 6.44 -13.37 1.19
N GLU A 131 7.56 -13.38 1.89
CA GLU A 131 7.73 -14.14 3.11
C GLU A 131 6.76 -13.71 4.22
N ASN A 132 6.31 -12.45 4.20
CA ASN A 132 5.33 -11.92 5.15
C ASN A 132 3.92 -12.51 4.93
N PHE A 133 3.67 -13.13 3.79
CA PHE A 133 2.34 -13.59 3.38
C PHE A 133 2.34 -15.08 3.04
N ARG A 134 2.85 -15.87 3.96
CA ARG A 134 2.86 -17.33 3.79
C ARG A 134 1.44 -17.87 3.90
N PRO A 135 1.02 -18.72 2.94
CA PRO A 135 -0.35 -19.22 2.90
C PRO A 135 -0.60 -20.45 3.78
N ASP A 136 0.15 -20.64 4.82
CA ASP A 136 -0.01 -21.80 5.74
C ASP A 136 -0.84 -21.50 7.00
#